data_788d89608d44e5e3d1dd046e0b3d75b4
#
_entry.id   788d89608d44e5e3d1dd046e0b3d75b4
#
_cell.length_a   1.000
_cell.length_b   1.000
_cell.length_c   1.000
_cell.angle_alpha   90.00
_cell.angle_beta   90.00
_cell.angle_gamma   90.00
#
_symmetry.space_group_name_H-M   'P 1'
#
loop_
_entity.id
_entity.type
_entity.pdbx_description
1 polymer ?
#
loop_
_entity_poly.entity_id
_entity_poly.type
_entity_poly.pdbx_seq_one_letter_code
_entity_poly.pdbx_strand_id
1 'polypeptide(L)'
;MAYSNNLVILLGNVGNDPEIAEFSDGNLQTSLSLATTLSYKPKDSEEWKESVDWHNVRAYGSAAKTIANYVRKGHKIEVVGVLKNNTYEKDGVKHYNYYIKVEKLILLEELKGKFEALEVKKIQGNQAEPSAQSTDGDIPF
;
A
#
# COMPACT_ATOMS: atom_id res chain seq x y z
N MET A 1 22.25 17.70 -9.90
CA MET A 1 22.07 16.25 -9.81
C MET A 1 21.93 15.84 -8.35
N ALA A 2 20.91 15.09 -8.03
CA ALA A 2 20.67 14.67 -6.66
C ALA A 2 21.17 13.24 -6.46
N TYR A 3 21.88 13.02 -5.37
CA TYR A 3 22.33 11.69 -5.00
C TYR A 3 21.52 11.23 -3.82
N SER A 4 20.49 10.42 -4.08
CA SER A 4 19.63 9.90 -3.05
C SER A 4 19.12 8.51 -3.44
N ASN A 5 18.61 7.81 -2.46
CA ASN A 5 18.05 6.49 -2.68
C ASN A 5 16.81 6.33 -1.84
N ASN A 6 15.76 5.81 -2.45
CA ASN A 6 14.51 5.54 -1.75
C ASN A 6 14.01 4.18 -2.25
N LEU A 7 14.19 3.16 -1.43
CA LEU A 7 13.85 1.81 -1.80
C LEU A 7 13.28 1.07 -0.61
N VAL A 8 12.11 0.47 -0.80
CA VAL A 8 11.45 -0.35 0.22
C VAL A 8 11.12 -1.68 -0.40
N ILE A 9 11.49 -2.75 0.27
CA ILE A 9 11.16 -4.12 -0.13
C ILE A 9 10.47 -4.78 1.03
N LEU A 10 9.22 -5.21 0.82
CA LEU A 10 8.43 -5.86 1.85
C LEU A 10 7.89 -7.18 1.33
N LEU A 11 8.08 -8.22 2.12
CA LEU A 11 7.46 -9.52 1.89
C LEU A 11 6.58 -9.81 3.09
N GLY A 12 5.29 -9.97 2.87
CA GLY A 12 4.38 -10.17 3.98
C GLY A 12 3.00 -10.62 3.55
N ASN A 13 2.08 -10.58 4.48
CA ASN A 13 0.71 -11.02 4.25
C ASN A 13 -0.23 -9.82 4.19
N VAL A 14 -1.16 -9.89 3.27
CA VAL A 14 -2.17 -8.85 3.07
C VAL A 14 -3.18 -8.92 4.21
N GLY A 15 -3.41 -7.79 4.88
CA GLY A 15 -4.24 -7.74 6.07
C GLY A 15 -5.71 -7.45 5.82
N ASN A 16 -6.04 -6.99 4.63
CA ASN A 16 -7.43 -6.67 4.26
C ASN A 16 -7.58 -6.80 2.75
N ASP A 17 -8.83 -6.95 2.30
CA ASP A 17 -9.07 -6.89 0.87
C ASP A 17 -8.73 -5.51 0.36
N PRO A 18 -8.12 -5.40 -0.84
CA PRO A 18 -7.71 -4.10 -1.35
C PRO A 18 -8.89 -3.16 -1.55
N GLU A 19 -8.67 -1.90 -1.25
CA GLU A 19 -9.63 -0.86 -1.57
C GLU A 19 -9.28 -0.32 -2.96
N ILE A 20 -10.27 -0.25 -3.81
CA ILE A 20 -10.07 0.12 -5.22
C ILE A 20 -10.77 1.44 -5.47
N ALA A 21 -10.02 2.40 -6.02
CA ALA A 21 -10.57 3.66 -6.46
C ALA A 21 -10.33 3.82 -7.96
N GLU A 22 -11.34 4.27 -8.67
CA GLU A 22 -11.22 4.56 -10.09
C GLU A 22 -11.46 6.05 -10.30
N PHE A 23 -10.50 6.69 -10.94
CA PHE A 23 -10.60 8.12 -11.22
C PHE A 23 -11.33 8.35 -12.54
N SER A 24 -11.76 9.60 -12.76
CA SER A 24 -12.56 9.95 -13.92
C SER A 24 -11.86 9.68 -15.27
N ASP A 25 -10.54 9.62 -15.26
CA ASP A 25 -9.77 9.30 -16.46
C ASP A 25 -9.57 7.79 -16.68
N GLY A 26 -10.19 6.97 -15.85
CA GLY A 26 -10.09 5.52 -15.95
C GLY A 26 -8.93 4.89 -15.22
N ASN A 27 -8.07 5.69 -14.61
CA ASN A 27 -6.93 5.16 -13.85
C ASN A 27 -7.40 4.55 -12.53
N LEU A 28 -6.74 3.47 -12.14
CA LEU A 28 -7.04 2.78 -10.89
C LEU A 28 -5.98 3.06 -9.85
N GLN A 29 -6.43 3.15 -8.62
CA GLN A 29 -5.57 3.15 -7.44
C GLN A 29 -6.07 2.07 -6.50
N THR A 30 -5.15 1.27 -5.98
CA THR A 30 -5.50 0.31 -4.94
C THR A 30 -4.67 0.60 -3.70
N SER A 31 -5.27 0.34 -2.55
CA SER A 31 -4.55 0.46 -1.28
C SER A 31 -4.86 -0.75 -0.42
N LEU A 32 -3.87 -1.16 0.32
CA LEU A 32 -4.00 -2.30 1.23
C LEU A 32 -3.03 -2.16 2.39
N SER A 33 -3.25 -2.96 3.42
CA SER A 33 -2.31 -3.08 4.52
C SER A 33 -1.52 -4.36 4.36
N LEU A 34 -0.22 -4.27 4.53
CA LEU A 34 0.67 -5.42 4.43
C LEU A 34 1.33 -5.63 5.78
N ALA A 35 1.26 -6.84 6.29
CA ALA A 35 1.83 -7.19 7.59
C ALA A 35 3.17 -7.88 7.40
N THR A 36 4.19 -7.34 8.06
CA THR A 36 5.47 -8.04 8.18
C THR A 36 5.64 -8.48 9.63
N THR A 37 5.96 -9.74 9.81
CA THR A 37 6.01 -10.35 11.13
C THR A 37 7.43 -10.76 11.47
N LEU A 38 7.88 -10.37 12.65
CA LEU A 38 9.17 -10.77 13.17
C LEU A 38 8.94 -11.68 14.37
N SER A 39 9.51 -12.88 14.32
CA SER A 39 9.47 -13.80 15.44
C SER A 39 10.75 -13.64 16.25
N TYR A 40 10.63 -13.54 17.55
CA TYR A 40 11.79 -13.39 18.41
C TYR A 40 11.58 -14.10 19.75
N LYS A 41 12.68 -14.40 20.40
CA LYS A 41 12.65 -15.03 21.70
C LYS A 41 13.34 -14.09 22.70
N PRO A 42 12.60 -13.53 23.65
CA PRO A 42 13.23 -12.67 24.67
C PRO A 42 14.24 -13.43 25.49
N LYS A 43 15.25 -12.73 26.01
CA LYS A 43 16.31 -13.35 26.78
C LYS A 43 15.83 -14.04 28.05
N ASP A 44 14.77 -13.54 28.63
CA ASP A 44 14.23 -14.05 29.89
C ASP A 44 13.02 -14.95 29.70
N SER A 45 12.77 -15.42 28.49
CA SER A 45 11.60 -16.23 28.17
C SER A 45 11.99 -17.43 27.33
N GLU A 46 11.32 -18.57 27.56
CA GLU A 46 11.46 -19.74 26.73
C GLU A 46 10.48 -19.74 25.56
N GLU A 47 9.57 -18.77 25.52
CA GLU A 47 8.54 -18.72 24.51
C GLU A 47 8.91 -17.76 23.40
N TRP A 48 8.57 -18.18 22.17
CA TRP A 48 8.69 -17.32 20.99
C TRP A 48 7.54 -16.33 20.97
N LYS A 49 7.87 -15.09 20.62
CA LYS A 49 6.90 -14.03 20.48
C LYS A 49 6.95 -13.46 19.08
N GLU A 50 5.85 -12.85 18.67
CA GLU A 50 5.76 -12.23 17.36
C GLU A 50 5.49 -10.74 17.48
N SER A 51 6.15 -9.99 16.62
CA SER A 51 5.91 -8.56 16.48
C SER A 51 5.48 -8.31 15.04
N VAL A 52 4.36 -7.62 14.87
CA VAL A 52 3.79 -7.36 13.55
C VAL A 52 3.84 -5.87 13.27
N ASP A 53 4.39 -5.53 12.12
CA ASP A 53 4.37 -4.16 11.63
C ASP A 53 3.42 -4.07 10.45
N TRP A 54 2.57 -3.06 10.46
CA TRP A 54 1.59 -2.82 9.41
C TRP A 54 2.06 -1.70 8.50
N HIS A 55 2.00 -1.96 7.21
CA HIS A 55 2.47 -1.01 6.21
C HIS A 55 1.33 -0.64 5.27
N ASN A 56 1.19 0.65 5.00
CA ASN A 56 0.24 1.13 4.00
C ASN A 56 0.87 1.03 2.63
N VAL A 57 0.21 0.32 1.73
CA VAL A 57 0.72 0.09 0.38
C VAL A 57 -0.29 0.62 -0.62
N ARG A 58 0.18 1.38 -1.58
CA ARG A 58 -0.66 1.91 -2.65
C ARG A 58 -0.06 1.57 -4.00
N ALA A 59 -0.92 1.25 -4.94
CA ALA A 59 -0.51 0.93 -6.30
C ALA A 59 -1.35 1.71 -7.29
N TYR A 60 -0.76 1.96 -8.45
CA TYR A 60 -1.42 2.70 -9.51
C TYR A 60 -1.22 1.96 -10.82
N GLY A 61 -2.11 2.22 -11.78
CA GLY A 61 -1.96 1.67 -13.12
C GLY A 61 -2.03 0.16 -13.18
N SER A 62 -1.10 -0.48 -13.86
CA SER A 62 -1.13 -1.93 -14.07
C SER A 62 -0.95 -2.70 -12.77
N ALA A 63 -0.13 -2.19 -11.85
CA ALA A 63 0.02 -2.83 -10.54
C ALA A 63 -1.30 -2.79 -9.78
N ALA A 64 -2.02 -1.68 -9.87
CA ALA A 64 -3.33 -1.56 -9.23
C ALA A 64 -4.32 -2.58 -9.80
N LYS A 65 -4.31 -2.77 -11.11
CA LYS A 65 -5.17 -3.77 -11.76
C LYS A 65 -4.84 -5.17 -11.27
N THR A 66 -3.58 -5.50 -11.18
CA THR A 66 -3.16 -6.82 -10.72
C THR A 66 -3.62 -7.06 -9.29
N ILE A 67 -3.46 -6.06 -8.43
CA ILE A 67 -3.91 -6.18 -7.06
C ILE A 67 -5.43 -6.33 -6.99
N ALA A 68 -6.16 -5.51 -7.75
CA ALA A 68 -7.61 -5.57 -7.75
C ALA A 68 -8.14 -6.94 -8.17
N ASN A 69 -7.49 -7.56 -9.15
CA ASN A 69 -7.96 -8.81 -9.72
C ASN A 69 -7.51 -10.04 -8.95
N TYR A 70 -6.34 -10.00 -8.34
CA TYR A 70 -5.71 -11.22 -7.84
C TYR A 70 -5.33 -11.22 -6.36
N VAL A 71 -5.32 -10.07 -5.70
CA VAL A 71 -4.87 -9.99 -4.32
C VAL A 71 -6.05 -9.86 -3.38
N ARG A 72 -6.06 -10.69 -2.35
CA ARG A 72 -7.11 -10.66 -1.32
C ARG A 72 -6.47 -10.83 0.04
N LYS A 73 -7.25 -10.58 1.07
CA LYS A 73 -6.80 -10.73 2.46
C LYS A 73 -6.17 -12.10 2.68
N GLY A 74 -5.03 -12.12 3.32
CA GLY A 74 -4.33 -13.36 3.67
C GLY A 74 -3.28 -13.80 2.67
N HIS A 75 -3.28 -13.23 1.46
CA HIS A 75 -2.29 -13.59 0.45
C HIS A 75 -0.90 -13.12 0.84
N LYS A 76 0.09 -13.87 0.43
CA LYS A 76 1.49 -13.48 0.60
C LYS A 76 1.98 -12.83 -0.67
N ILE A 77 2.51 -11.63 -0.55
CA ILE A 77 3.03 -10.88 -1.69
C ILE A 77 4.34 -10.22 -1.33
N GLU A 78 5.13 -9.92 -2.35
CA GLU A 78 6.31 -9.09 -2.19
C GLU A 78 6.11 -7.79 -2.96
N VAL A 79 6.39 -6.68 -2.30
CA VAL A 79 6.24 -5.34 -2.86
C VAL A 79 7.61 -4.68 -2.87
N VAL A 80 7.99 -4.16 -4.01
CA VAL A 80 9.17 -3.32 -4.14
C VAL A 80 8.68 -1.93 -4.55
N GLY A 81 9.08 -0.92 -3.82
CA GLY A 81 8.62 0.42 -4.12
C GLY A 81 9.40 1.48 -3.40
N VAL A 82 8.77 2.64 -3.30
CA VAL A 82 9.38 3.80 -2.66
C VAL A 82 8.49 4.28 -1.52
N LEU A 83 9.13 4.84 -0.51
CA LEU A 83 8.41 5.43 0.60
C LEU A 83 7.98 6.85 0.23
N LYS A 84 6.68 7.08 0.30
CA LYS A 84 6.10 8.39 0.03
C LYS A 84 5.54 8.95 1.31
N ASN A 85 5.64 10.27 1.45
CA ASN A 85 4.93 10.90 2.54
C ASN A 85 3.77 11.70 1.98
N ASN A 86 2.74 11.81 2.80
CA ASN A 86 1.55 12.57 2.50
C ASN A 86 1.31 13.48 3.68
N THR A 87 1.65 14.75 3.52
CA THR A 87 1.50 15.73 4.57
C THR A 87 0.27 16.57 4.27
N TYR A 88 -0.62 16.70 5.24
CA TYR A 88 -1.80 17.53 5.09
C TYR A 88 -2.07 18.29 6.39
N GLU A 89 -2.79 19.37 6.25
CA GLU A 89 -3.18 20.20 7.38
C GLU A 89 -4.67 20.05 7.63
N LYS A 90 -5.03 19.80 8.88
CA LYS A 90 -6.41 19.72 9.30
C LYS A 90 -6.55 20.45 10.64
N ASP A 91 -7.46 21.43 10.68
CA ASP A 91 -7.71 22.23 11.89
C ASP A 91 -6.43 22.89 12.43
N GLY A 92 -5.57 23.34 11.53
CA GLY A 92 -4.32 24.01 11.89
C GLY A 92 -3.21 23.06 12.34
N VAL A 93 -3.44 21.75 12.30
CA VAL A 93 -2.46 20.76 12.72
C VAL A 93 -1.94 20.01 11.51
N LYS A 94 -0.63 19.90 11.40
CA LYS A 94 0.01 19.13 10.34
C LYS A 94 -0.03 17.66 10.66
N HIS A 95 -0.51 16.86 9.72
CA HIS A 95 -0.54 15.41 9.83
C HIS A 95 0.41 14.81 8.81
N TYR A 96 1.21 13.86 9.27
CA TYR A 96 2.20 13.18 8.42
C TYR A 96 1.80 11.73 8.28
N ASN A 97 1.55 11.31 7.04
CA ASN A 97 1.26 9.92 6.73
C ASN A 97 2.30 9.42 5.74
N TYR A 98 2.62 8.14 5.87
CA TYR A 98 3.56 7.50 4.97
C TYR A 98 2.90 6.31 4.32
N TYR A 99 3.22 6.08 3.07
CA TYR A 99 2.76 4.90 2.37
C TYR A 99 3.85 4.46 1.40
N ILE A 100 3.75 3.21 0.98
CA ILE A 100 4.69 2.65 0.02
C ILE A 100 4.01 2.60 -1.34
N LYS A 101 4.61 3.28 -2.30
CA LYS A 101 4.12 3.28 -3.67
C LYS A 101 4.77 2.11 -4.41
N VAL A 102 3.96 1.21 -4.94
CA VAL A 102 4.43 -0.01 -5.58
C VAL A 102 5.08 0.31 -6.92
N GLU A 103 6.30 -0.16 -7.09
CA GLU A 103 7.00 -0.14 -8.38
C GLU A 103 6.98 -1.52 -9.01
N LYS A 104 7.08 -2.57 -8.19
CA LYS A 104 7.09 -3.94 -8.66
C LYS A 104 6.34 -4.82 -7.66
N LEU A 105 5.52 -5.71 -8.18
CA LEU A 105 4.71 -6.61 -7.36
C LEU A 105 5.01 -8.05 -7.75
N ILE A 106 5.22 -8.90 -6.75
CA ILE A 106 5.43 -10.32 -6.97
C ILE A 106 4.40 -11.07 -6.13
N LEU A 107 3.61 -11.90 -6.80
CA LEU A 107 2.64 -12.75 -6.14
C LEU A 107 3.30 -14.08 -5.83
N LEU A 108 3.29 -14.47 -4.57
CA LEU A 108 4.03 -15.65 -4.11
C LEU A 108 3.15 -16.88 -3.94
N GLU A 109 1.84 -16.70 -4.05
CA GLU A 109 0.92 -17.80 -3.93
C GLU A 109 0.27 -18.10 -5.25
N GLU A 110 0.01 -19.38 -5.50
CA GLU A 110 -0.74 -19.77 -6.66
C GLU A 110 -2.18 -19.30 -6.51
N LEU A 111 -2.65 -18.56 -7.50
CA LEU A 111 -4.00 -18.01 -7.48
C LEU A 111 -4.93 -18.99 -8.18
N LYS A 112 -5.94 -19.44 -7.46
CA LYS A 112 -6.89 -20.43 -7.99
C LYS A 112 -8.20 -19.75 -8.36
N GLY A 113 -8.40 -19.57 -9.66
CA GLY A 113 -9.65 -19.05 -10.17
C GLY A 113 -9.83 -17.56 -9.99
N LYS A 114 -11.06 -17.13 -10.22
CA LYS A 114 -11.42 -15.73 -10.08
C LYS A 114 -12.06 -15.51 -8.71
N PHE A 115 -11.63 -14.46 -8.05
CA PHE A 115 -12.30 -14.02 -6.85
C PHE A 115 -13.51 -13.17 -7.20
N GLU A 116 -14.42 -13.02 -6.24
CA GLU A 116 -15.53 -12.10 -6.41
C GLU A 116 -15.00 -10.70 -6.64
N ALA A 117 -15.70 -9.96 -7.48
CA ALA A 117 -15.33 -8.59 -7.76
C ALA A 117 -15.43 -7.75 -6.48
N LEU A 118 -14.43 -6.94 -6.27
CA LEU A 118 -14.45 -5.99 -5.16
C LEU A 118 -15.18 -4.73 -5.59
N GLU A 119 -15.75 -4.08 -4.59
CA GLU A 119 -16.41 -2.81 -4.83
C GLU A 119 -15.39 -1.76 -5.23
N VAL A 120 -15.68 -1.04 -6.32
CA VAL A 120 -14.80 0.00 -6.82
C VAL A 120 -15.40 1.34 -6.47
N LYS A 121 -14.65 2.16 -5.75
CA LYS A 121 -15.05 3.52 -5.44
C LYS A 121 -14.68 4.41 -6.62
N LYS A 122 -15.68 5.07 -7.19
CA LYS A 122 -15.45 5.97 -8.30
C LYS A 122 -15.26 7.38 -7.79
N ILE A 123 -14.20 8.00 -8.26
CA ILE A 123 -13.86 9.36 -7.88
C ILE A 123 -14.00 10.24 -9.12
N GLN A 124 -14.78 11.30 -8.98
CA GLN A 124 -15.03 12.21 -10.08
C GLN A 124 -14.03 13.35 -10.09
N GLY A 125 -13.73 13.83 -11.27
CA GLY A 125 -12.88 14.98 -11.44
C GLY A 125 -11.42 14.67 -11.18
N ASN A 126 -10.68 15.72 -10.84
CA ASN A 126 -9.24 15.64 -10.64
C ASN A 126 -8.86 15.44 -9.18
N GLN A 127 -9.69 14.77 -8.42
CA GLN A 127 -9.42 14.49 -7.02
C GLN A 127 -8.52 13.29 -6.86
N ALA A 128 -7.66 13.08 -7.80
CA ALA A 128 -6.82 11.89 -7.86
C ALA A 128 -5.88 11.81 -6.67
N GLU A 129 -5.52 12.91 -6.11
CA GLU A 129 -4.62 12.88 -4.99
C GLU A 129 -5.27 13.55 -3.83
N PRO A 130 -5.50 12.96 -2.95
CA PRO A 130 -5.90 13.63 -1.72
C PRO A 130 -4.72 14.25 -1.03
N SER A 131 -4.34 14.08 -2.35
CA SER A 131 -3.58 14.22 -2.01
C SER A 131 -3.13 14.46 -1.57
N ALA A 132 -3.12 14.69 -1.88
CA ALA A 132 -2.67 14.94 -1.71
C ALA A 132 -2.66 15.45 -1.51
N GLN A 133 -3.10 15.89 -1.90
CA GLN A 133 -3.09 16.25 -1.97
C GLN A 133 -2.89 16.54 -1.41
N SER A 134 -2.73 16.77 -1.67
CA SER A 134 -2.20 16.99 -1.44
C SER A 134 -1.71 17.08 -1.24
N THR A 135 -1.73 17.23 -1.68
CA THR A 135 -1.00 17.27 -1.70
C THR A 135 -0.38 17.18 -1.74
N ASP A 136 -0.42 17.45 -2.24
CA ASP A 136 0.34 17.35 -2.38
C ASP A 136 0.82 17.21 -2.32
N GLY A 137 0.51 17.32 -2.57
CA GLY A 137 1.15 17.27 -2.69
C GLY A 137 1.51 16.94 -2.55
N ASP A 138 1.37 17.15 -2.94
CA ASP A 138 1.91 16.85 -2.94
C ASP A 138 2.52 16.69 -2.68
N ILE A 139 2.51 16.82 -2.57
CA ILE A 139 3.20 16.57 -2.56
C ILE A 139 3.92 16.42 -2.66
N PRO A 140 4.14 16.71 -3.10
CA PRO A 140 4.91 16.51 -3.41
C PRO A 140 5.74 16.37 -3.26
N PHE A 141 6.00 16.39 -3.51
CA PHE A 141 7.03 16.30 -3.55
C PHE A 141 7.63 16.06 -3.98
#